data_35c2a064ea57fbb8211d1229aebac609
#
_entry.id   35c2a064ea57fbb8211d1229aebac609
#
_cell.length_a   1.000
_cell.length_b   1.000
_cell.length_c   1.000
_cell.angle_alpha   90.00
_cell.angle_beta   90.00
_cell.angle_gamma   90.00
#
_symmetry.space_group_name_H-M   'P 1'
#
loop_
_entity.id
_entity.type
_entity.pdbx_description
1 polymer ?
#
loop_
_entity_poly.entity_id
_entity_poly.type
_entity_poly.pdbx_seq_one_letter_code
_entity_poly.pdbx_strand_id
1 'polypeptide(L)'
;PAASYFESREIKEQVRIKFANLFGANPNEISLLFSTSDAENIVTDSLDLKPGDNVVVDELHFATTFVLYRNLEATKGIELRIVPHVNGQARIEDFEARVDTRTRMISVAWVSNRNGYRHDLKSLAELAHRHGGYLFADGIQCFGTFPVNLNDLGVDFACGNSYKYLLSSWGAAPFYVREEHLNLITPDRFGHNQVAKSLPDFHFELEQTAAKYEHAGLIYGTVAQLGAALGFIGEVGLDRIEKHTVGL
;
A
#
# COMPACT_ATOMS: atom_id res chain seq x y z
N PRO A 1 -21.98 -4.59 23.56
CA PRO A 1 -21.86 -4.04 22.19
C PRO A 1 -21.03 -2.76 22.14
N ALA A 2 -21.26 -1.76 23.04
CA ALA A 2 -20.49 -0.53 23.06
C ALA A 2 -19.02 -0.76 23.49
N ALA A 3 -18.77 -1.60 24.47
CA ALA A 3 -17.42 -1.97 24.89
C ALA A 3 -16.63 -2.59 23.74
N SER A 4 -17.23 -3.49 22.98
CA SER A 4 -16.57 -4.14 21.82
C SER A 4 -16.21 -3.15 20.70
N TYR A 5 -16.95 -2.06 20.54
CA TYR A 5 -16.63 -1.02 19.57
C TYR A 5 -15.39 -0.22 19.98
N PHE A 6 -15.32 0.22 21.24
CA PHE A 6 -14.15 0.94 21.77
C PHE A 6 -12.90 0.05 21.78
N GLU A 7 -13.02 -1.20 22.21
CA GLU A 7 -11.95 -2.19 22.15
C GLU A 7 -11.45 -2.40 20.72
N SER A 8 -12.36 -2.41 19.73
CA SER A 8 -11.97 -2.58 18.32
C SER A 8 -11.17 -1.39 17.78
N ARG A 9 -11.47 -0.16 18.20
CA ARG A 9 -10.68 1.03 17.85
C ARG A 9 -9.28 0.98 18.47
N GLU A 10 -9.19 0.61 19.74
CA GLU A 10 -7.92 0.49 20.45
C GLU A 10 -7.03 -0.58 19.80
N ILE A 11 -7.57 -1.75 19.47
CA ILE A 11 -6.81 -2.80 18.79
C ILE A 11 -6.33 -2.35 17.42
N LYS A 12 -7.14 -1.67 16.63
CA LYS A 12 -6.71 -1.10 15.34
C LYS A 12 -5.54 -0.14 15.52
N GLU A 13 -5.61 0.74 16.51
CA GLU A 13 -4.54 1.68 16.80
C GLU A 13 -3.23 0.96 17.20
N GLN A 14 -3.31 -0.05 18.03
CA GLN A 14 -2.16 -0.88 18.40
C GLN A 14 -1.56 -1.61 17.19
N VAL A 15 -2.38 -2.03 16.23
CA VAL A 15 -1.91 -2.64 14.98
C VAL A 15 -1.18 -1.63 14.11
N ARG A 16 -1.69 -0.38 13.96
CA ARG A 16 -1.00 0.70 13.24
C ARG A 16 0.37 0.99 13.86
N ILE A 17 0.43 1.15 15.19
CA ILE A 17 1.67 1.41 15.92
C ILE A 17 2.68 0.27 15.70
N LYS A 18 2.26 -0.98 15.85
CA LYS A 18 3.14 -2.14 15.65
C LYS A 18 3.64 -2.24 14.21
N PHE A 19 2.77 -2.04 13.22
CA PHE A 19 3.16 -2.06 11.81
C PHE A 19 4.12 -0.92 11.50
N ALA A 20 3.80 0.30 11.91
CA ALA A 20 4.64 1.47 11.69
C ALA A 20 6.05 1.29 12.30
N ASN A 21 6.12 0.81 13.55
CA ASN A 21 7.40 0.54 14.22
C ASN A 21 8.22 -0.55 13.50
N LEU A 22 7.56 -1.60 13.01
CA LEU A 22 8.24 -2.72 12.36
C LEU A 22 8.78 -2.37 10.96
N PHE A 23 8.11 -1.45 10.27
CA PHE A 23 8.41 -1.10 8.87
C PHE A 23 8.84 0.35 8.66
N GLY A 24 9.20 1.08 9.73
CA GLY A 24 9.77 2.43 9.65
C GLY A 24 8.82 3.46 9.05
N ALA A 25 7.62 3.61 9.63
CA ALA A 25 6.62 4.60 9.27
C ALA A 25 6.07 5.31 10.51
N ASN A 26 5.28 6.38 10.32
CA ASN A 26 4.50 6.98 11.39
C ASN A 26 3.11 6.28 11.47
N PRO A 27 2.58 5.98 12.66
CA PRO A 27 1.24 5.39 12.79
C PRO A 27 0.13 6.20 12.06
N ASN A 28 0.27 7.52 11.97
CA ASN A 28 -0.66 8.38 11.25
C ASN A 28 -0.68 8.17 9.71
N GLU A 29 0.37 7.54 9.17
CA GLU A 29 0.51 7.19 7.76
C GLU A 29 -0.12 5.82 7.44
N ILE A 30 -0.57 5.06 8.46
CA ILE A 30 -1.06 3.71 8.30
C ILE A 30 -2.59 3.65 8.41
N SER A 31 -3.19 3.06 7.39
CA SER A 31 -4.61 2.66 7.36
C SER A 31 -4.72 1.13 7.34
N LEU A 32 -5.87 0.62 7.78
CA LEU A 32 -6.20 -0.79 7.63
C LEU A 32 -7.37 -0.93 6.65
N LEU A 33 -7.09 -1.46 5.47
CA LEU A 33 -8.07 -1.70 4.41
C LEU A 33 -8.43 -3.19 4.32
N PHE A 34 -9.36 -3.54 3.44
CA PHE A 34 -9.73 -4.94 3.20
C PHE A 34 -8.72 -5.68 2.31
N SER A 35 -8.10 -4.96 1.37
CA SER A 35 -7.17 -5.56 0.39
C SER A 35 -6.17 -4.55 -0.17
N THR A 36 -5.08 -5.05 -0.77
CA THR A 36 -4.14 -4.26 -1.57
C THR A 36 -4.84 -3.59 -2.77
N SER A 37 -5.82 -4.28 -3.36
CA SER A 37 -6.60 -3.72 -4.47
C SER A 37 -7.40 -2.49 -4.06
N ASP A 38 -7.96 -2.45 -2.83
CA ASP A 38 -8.63 -1.24 -2.34
C ASP A 38 -7.67 -0.07 -2.27
N ALA A 39 -6.45 -0.29 -1.77
CA ALA A 39 -5.42 0.75 -1.68
C ALA A 39 -5.06 1.33 -3.05
N GLU A 40 -4.81 0.47 -4.03
CA GLU A 40 -4.43 0.89 -5.39
C GLU A 40 -5.58 1.65 -6.08
N ASN A 41 -6.84 1.23 -5.87
CA ASN A 41 -8.02 1.96 -6.36
C ASN A 41 -8.16 3.35 -5.70
N ILE A 42 -8.03 3.46 -4.38
CA ILE A 42 -8.09 4.74 -3.65
C ILE A 42 -7.04 5.72 -4.20
N VAL A 43 -5.81 5.25 -4.42
CA VAL A 43 -4.73 6.09 -4.98
C VAL A 43 -5.08 6.54 -6.40
N THR A 44 -5.44 5.61 -7.29
CA THR A 44 -5.72 5.94 -8.70
C THR A 44 -6.95 6.83 -8.89
N ASP A 45 -7.95 6.71 -8.02
CA ASP A 45 -9.12 7.59 -8.04
C ASP A 45 -8.76 9.01 -7.59
N SER A 46 -7.89 9.13 -6.58
CA SER A 46 -7.44 10.41 -6.04
C SER A 46 -6.50 11.18 -6.98
N LEU A 47 -5.71 10.48 -7.80
CA LEU A 47 -4.75 11.12 -8.71
C LEU A 47 -5.44 11.84 -9.89
N ASP A 48 -6.77 11.76 -10.01
CA ASP A 48 -7.56 12.44 -11.07
C ASP A 48 -6.95 12.27 -12.47
N LEU A 49 -6.64 11.02 -12.81
CA LEU A 49 -5.98 10.64 -14.06
C LEU A 49 -6.78 11.12 -15.28
N LYS A 50 -6.11 11.75 -16.24
CA LYS A 50 -6.66 12.35 -17.45
C LYS A 50 -6.29 11.55 -18.71
N PRO A 51 -7.04 11.70 -19.79
CA PRO A 51 -6.64 11.17 -21.10
C PRO A 51 -5.23 11.64 -21.48
N GLY A 52 -4.37 10.70 -21.83
CA GLY A 52 -2.96 10.94 -22.18
C GLY A 52 -1.97 10.87 -21.00
N ASP A 53 -2.44 10.87 -19.75
CA ASP A 53 -1.59 10.44 -18.63
C ASP A 53 -1.20 8.97 -18.80
N ASN A 54 -0.08 8.55 -18.20
CA ASN A 54 0.29 7.13 -18.21
C ASN A 54 0.63 6.61 -16.81
N VAL A 55 0.43 5.30 -16.67
CA VAL A 55 0.88 4.50 -15.52
C VAL A 55 1.84 3.44 -16.04
N VAL A 56 2.97 3.29 -15.37
CA VAL A 56 4.01 2.32 -15.72
C VAL A 56 3.99 1.18 -14.73
N VAL A 57 3.88 -0.04 -15.24
CA VAL A 57 3.96 -1.30 -14.47
C VAL A 57 4.94 -2.25 -15.14
N ASP A 58 5.33 -3.33 -14.49
CA ASP A 58 6.13 -4.38 -15.12
C ASP A 58 5.39 -5.71 -15.27
N GLU A 59 5.88 -6.58 -16.15
CA GLU A 59 5.28 -7.90 -16.40
C GLU A 59 5.32 -8.84 -15.20
N LEU A 60 6.16 -8.57 -14.21
CA LEU A 60 6.30 -9.38 -12.99
C LEU A 60 5.28 -9.00 -11.91
N HIS A 61 4.45 -7.97 -12.17
CA HIS A 61 3.40 -7.56 -11.25
C HIS A 61 2.27 -8.61 -11.15
N PHE A 62 1.51 -8.53 -10.06
CA PHE A 62 0.36 -9.41 -9.85
C PHE A 62 -0.80 -9.07 -10.81
N ALA A 63 -1.53 -10.10 -11.25
CA ALA A 63 -2.55 -9.96 -12.30
C ALA A 63 -3.64 -8.91 -12.02
N THR A 64 -3.98 -8.67 -10.76
CA THR A 64 -5.03 -7.71 -10.37
C THR A 64 -4.73 -6.28 -10.82
N THR A 65 -3.49 -5.87 -10.76
CA THR A 65 -3.01 -4.55 -11.23
C THR A 65 -3.36 -4.32 -12.71
N PHE A 66 -3.17 -5.33 -13.57
CA PHE A 66 -3.53 -5.21 -14.98
C PHE A 66 -5.05 -5.06 -15.19
N VAL A 67 -5.87 -5.70 -14.34
CA VAL A 67 -7.34 -5.52 -14.39
C VAL A 67 -7.70 -4.06 -14.12
N LEU A 68 -7.12 -3.45 -13.09
CA LEU A 68 -7.36 -2.04 -12.74
C LEU A 68 -6.94 -1.11 -13.89
N TYR A 69 -5.67 -1.18 -14.32
CA TYR A 69 -5.15 -0.21 -15.29
C TYR A 69 -5.70 -0.40 -16.69
N ARG A 70 -6.04 -1.63 -17.13
CA ARG A 70 -6.77 -1.85 -18.37
C ARG A 70 -8.18 -1.27 -18.33
N ASN A 71 -8.85 -1.34 -17.16
CA ASN A 71 -10.13 -0.66 -17.00
C ASN A 71 -9.98 0.87 -17.04
N LEU A 72 -8.97 1.43 -16.39
CA LEU A 72 -8.70 2.87 -16.43
C LEU A 72 -8.29 3.35 -17.84
N GLU A 73 -7.54 2.55 -18.59
CA GLU A 73 -7.21 2.81 -20.00
C GLU A 73 -8.50 2.92 -20.83
N ALA A 74 -9.44 1.98 -20.65
CA ALA A 74 -10.70 1.96 -21.38
C ALA A 74 -11.67 3.07 -20.94
N THR A 75 -11.69 3.46 -19.68
CA THR A 75 -12.71 4.37 -19.12
C THR A 75 -12.22 5.82 -18.95
N LYS A 76 -10.93 6.03 -18.65
CA LYS A 76 -10.33 7.36 -18.46
C LYS A 76 -9.39 7.78 -19.59
N GLY A 77 -9.06 6.88 -20.54
CA GLY A 77 -8.18 7.18 -21.67
C GLY A 77 -6.71 7.37 -21.27
N ILE A 78 -6.28 6.80 -20.15
CA ILE A 78 -4.86 6.75 -19.79
C ILE A 78 -4.12 5.74 -20.69
N GLU A 79 -2.81 5.80 -20.70
CA GLU A 79 -1.94 4.81 -21.33
C GLU A 79 -1.34 3.88 -20.28
N LEU A 80 -1.58 2.58 -20.38
CA LEU A 80 -0.88 1.58 -19.58
C LEU A 80 0.41 1.18 -20.27
N ARG A 81 1.55 1.51 -19.68
CA ARG A 81 2.89 1.13 -20.17
C ARG A 81 3.42 -0.05 -19.37
N ILE A 82 3.75 -1.12 -20.07
CA ILE A 82 4.24 -2.34 -19.43
C ILE A 82 5.73 -2.48 -19.73
N VAL A 83 6.55 -2.57 -18.69
CA VAL A 83 7.98 -2.83 -18.73
C VAL A 83 8.17 -4.35 -18.88
N PRO A 84 8.79 -4.85 -19.96
CA PRO A 84 9.09 -6.26 -20.09
C PRO A 84 10.20 -6.68 -19.14
N HIS A 85 10.15 -7.92 -18.68
CA HIS A 85 11.27 -8.49 -17.93
C HIS A 85 12.30 -9.14 -18.85
N VAL A 86 13.58 -9.06 -18.51
CA VAL A 86 14.68 -9.77 -19.15
C VAL A 86 15.27 -10.76 -18.15
N ASN A 87 15.21 -12.05 -18.45
CA ASN A 87 15.69 -13.12 -17.56
C ASN A 87 15.08 -13.06 -16.14
N GLY A 88 13.79 -12.69 -16.03
CA GLY A 88 13.09 -12.60 -14.75
C GLY A 88 13.35 -11.32 -13.97
N GLN A 89 13.97 -10.31 -14.54
CA GLN A 89 14.27 -9.02 -13.93
C GLN A 89 13.66 -7.88 -14.75
N ALA A 90 12.99 -6.94 -14.12
CA ALA A 90 12.57 -5.66 -14.69
C ALA A 90 13.51 -4.58 -14.11
N ARG A 91 14.51 -4.18 -14.91
CA ARG A 91 15.60 -3.31 -14.45
C ARG A 91 15.18 -1.83 -14.50
N ILE A 92 15.87 -0.99 -13.75
CA ILE A 92 15.59 0.44 -13.68
C ILE A 92 15.68 1.10 -15.08
N GLU A 93 16.63 0.70 -15.92
CA GLU A 93 16.81 1.25 -17.27
C GLU A 93 15.60 0.94 -18.17
N ASP A 94 14.94 -0.20 -17.95
CA ASP A 94 13.75 -0.60 -18.69
C ASP A 94 12.53 0.27 -18.28
N PHE A 95 12.46 0.70 -17.01
CA PHE A 95 11.49 1.69 -16.53
C PHE A 95 11.81 3.10 -17.07
N GLU A 96 13.08 3.53 -17.05
CA GLU A 96 13.50 4.84 -17.59
C GLU A 96 13.08 5.03 -19.05
N ALA A 97 13.12 3.97 -19.85
CA ALA A 97 12.66 4.00 -21.24
C ALA A 97 11.12 4.14 -21.39
N ARG A 98 10.35 4.01 -20.32
CA ARG A 98 8.87 4.05 -20.33
C ARG A 98 8.27 5.22 -19.59
N VAL A 99 9.06 5.93 -18.78
CA VAL A 99 8.63 7.07 -17.96
C VAL A 99 8.85 8.37 -18.73
N ASP A 100 7.86 9.26 -18.68
CA ASP A 100 7.96 10.63 -19.23
C ASP A 100 7.20 11.64 -18.33
N THR A 101 7.09 12.90 -18.75
CA THR A 101 6.41 13.97 -18.01
C THR A 101 4.91 13.78 -17.85
N ARG A 102 4.30 12.80 -18.52
CA ARG A 102 2.89 12.40 -18.38
C ARG A 102 2.72 11.19 -17.48
N THR A 103 3.81 10.64 -16.97
CA THR A 103 3.75 9.52 -16.03
C THR A 103 3.25 10.01 -14.69
N ARG A 104 2.09 9.49 -14.27
CA ARG A 104 1.48 9.85 -12.98
C ARG A 104 1.84 8.89 -11.89
N MET A 105 2.13 7.64 -12.23
CA MET A 105 2.50 6.64 -11.25
C MET A 105 3.34 5.51 -11.87
N ILE A 106 4.31 5.03 -11.11
CA ILE A 106 4.93 3.71 -11.29
C ILE A 106 4.29 2.80 -10.23
N SER A 107 3.75 1.64 -10.64
CA SER A 107 3.21 0.63 -9.72
C SER A 107 3.95 -0.68 -9.90
N VAL A 108 4.51 -1.22 -8.83
CA VAL A 108 5.28 -2.47 -8.85
C VAL A 108 4.89 -3.42 -7.72
N ALA A 109 4.92 -4.72 -7.97
CA ALA A 109 5.01 -5.69 -6.90
C ALA A 109 6.42 -5.61 -6.32
N TRP A 110 6.58 -5.10 -5.09
CA TRP A 110 7.90 -4.92 -4.47
C TRP A 110 8.77 -6.18 -4.56
N VAL A 111 8.14 -7.31 -4.24
CA VAL A 111 8.70 -8.64 -4.53
C VAL A 111 7.70 -9.38 -5.42
N SER A 112 8.16 -9.84 -6.57
CA SER A 112 7.31 -10.58 -7.50
C SER A 112 6.89 -11.94 -6.94
N ASN A 113 5.59 -12.25 -7.03
CA ASN A 113 5.07 -13.57 -6.68
C ASN A 113 5.42 -14.65 -7.71
N ARG A 114 5.94 -14.28 -8.88
CA ARG A 114 6.28 -15.21 -9.96
C ARG A 114 7.64 -15.87 -9.77
N ASN A 115 8.63 -15.09 -9.30
CA ASN A 115 10.01 -15.53 -9.24
C ASN A 115 10.82 -14.96 -8.07
N GLY A 116 10.19 -14.17 -7.16
CA GLY A 116 10.87 -13.57 -6.03
C GLY A 116 11.77 -12.37 -6.38
N TYR A 117 11.73 -11.86 -7.61
CA TYR A 117 12.50 -10.68 -7.99
C TYR A 117 12.08 -9.50 -7.10
N ARG A 118 13.07 -8.84 -6.48
CA ARG A 118 12.89 -7.70 -5.59
C ARG A 118 13.31 -6.42 -6.30
N HIS A 119 12.38 -5.49 -6.46
CA HIS A 119 12.65 -4.17 -7.02
C HIS A 119 13.45 -3.29 -6.07
N ASP A 120 14.35 -2.46 -6.63
CA ASP A 120 14.96 -1.32 -5.94
C ASP A 120 13.95 -0.16 -5.92
N LEU A 121 13.16 -0.09 -4.83
CA LEU A 121 12.13 0.93 -4.70
C LEU A 121 12.69 2.34 -4.59
N LYS A 122 13.90 2.51 -4.04
CA LYS A 122 14.52 3.83 -3.93
C LYS A 122 14.79 4.42 -5.30
N SER A 123 15.42 3.66 -6.18
CA SER A 123 15.68 4.08 -7.56
C SER A 123 14.38 4.32 -8.34
N LEU A 124 13.34 3.51 -8.13
CA LEU A 124 12.04 3.70 -8.77
C LEU A 124 11.30 4.93 -8.24
N ALA A 125 11.36 5.22 -6.95
CA ALA A 125 10.81 6.44 -6.36
C ALA A 125 11.49 7.69 -6.92
N GLU A 126 12.82 7.70 -6.93
CA GLU A 126 13.60 8.79 -7.54
C GLU A 126 13.26 8.98 -9.01
N LEU A 127 13.06 7.91 -9.77
CA LEU A 127 12.63 7.97 -11.17
C LEU A 127 11.24 8.58 -11.29
N ALA A 128 10.25 8.11 -10.54
CA ALA A 128 8.88 8.63 -10.55
C ALA A 128 8.87 10.13 -10.21
N HIS A 129 9.54 10.52 -9.13
CA HIS A 129 9.58 11.90 -8.64
C HIS A 129 10.26 12.87 -9.61
N ARG A 130 11.34 12.46 -10.29
CA ARG A 130 11.99 13.28 -11.34
C ARG A 130 11.02 13.66 -12.47
N HIS A 131 9.98 12.88 -12.69
CA HIS A 131 8.97 13.13 -13.72
C HIS A 131 7.65 13.67 -13.17
N GLY A 132 7.57 13.95 -11.86
CA GLY A 132 6.37 14.48 -11.20
C GLY A 132 5.29 13.44 -10.94
N GLY A 133 5.63 12.16 -11.03
CA GLY A 133 4.78 11.02 -10.70
C GLY A 133 5.05 10.46 -9.30
N TYR A 134 4.36 9.39 -8.95
CA TYR A 134 4.40 8.72 -7.65
C TYR A 134 4.80 7.25 -7.79
N LEU A 135 5.29 6.65 -6.70
CA LEU A 135 5.56 5.22 -6.60
C LEU A 135 4.54 4.52 -5.69
N PHE A 136 3.80 3.56 -6.25
CA PHE A 136 2.99 2.60 -5.49
C PHE A 136 3.72 1.25 -5.41
N ALA A 137 3.88 0.72 -4.20
CA ALA A 137 4.51 -0.57 -3.95
C ALA A 137 3.52 -1.58 -3.38
N ASP A 138 3.19 -2.64 -4.12
CA ASP A 138 2.51 -3.81 -3.58
C ASP A 138 3.50 -4.61 -2.72
N GLY A 139 3.39 -4.45 -1.41
CA GLY A 139 4.25 -5.07 -0.40
C GLY A 139 3.75 -6.43 0.10
N ILE A 140 2.73 -7.03 -0.54
CA ILE A 140 2.12 -8.28 -0.06
C ILE A 140 3.10 -9.44 0.06
N GLN A 141 4.16 -9.48 -0.75
CA GLN A 141 5.21 -10.50 -0.70
C GLN A 141 6.43 -10.05 0.12
N CYS A 142 6.44 -8.81 0.59
CA CYS A 142 7.56 -8.18 1.26
C CYS A 142 7.37 -8.07 2.77
N PHE A 143 6.23 -7.51 3.20
CA PHE A 143 5.98 -7.27 4.62
C PHE A 143 6.01 -8.57 5.43
N GLY A 144 6.94 -8.66 6.38
CA GLY A 144 7.18 -9.84 7.20
C GLY A 144 8.31 -10.75 6.71
N THR A 145 8.99 -10.44 5.58
CA THR A 145 10.04 -11.31 5.01
C THR A 145 11.46 -10.78 5.19
N PHE A 146 11.66 -9.47 5.23
CA PHE A 146 12.96 -8.81 5.44
C PHE A 146 12.80 -7.42 6.05
N PRO A 147 13.86 -6.83 6.65
CA PRO A 147 13.81 -5.49 7.20
C PRO A 147 13.56 -4.45 6.11
N VAL A 148 12.66 -3.51 6.39
CA VAL A 148 12.41 -2.35 5.55
C VAL A 148 12.18 -1.11 6.40
N ASN A 149 12.51 0.05 5.86
CA ASN A 149 12.13 1.34 6.39
C ASN A 149 11.46 2.14 5.28
N LEU A 150 10.13 2.28 5.35
CA LEU A 150 9.33 2.94 4.32
C LEU A 150 9.73 4.41 4.13
N ASN A 151 10.10 5.11 5.23
CA ASN A 151 10.53 6.49 5.16
C ASN A 151 11.82 6.69 4.34
N ASP A 152 12.76 5.72 4.44
CA ASP A 152 14.07 5.82 3.78
C ASP A 152 14.00 5.46 2.28
N LEU A 153 12.96 4.75 1.86
CA LEU A 153 12.82 4.26 0.48
C LEU A 153 12.24 5.28 -0.50
N GLY A 154 11.66 6.36 0.01
CA GLY A 154 11.02 7.34 -0.86
C GLY A 154 9.69 6.89 -1.46
N VAL A 155 9.13 5.75 -1.03
CA VAL A 155 7.85 5.23 -1.50
C VAL A 155 6.73 6.18 -1.09
N ASP A 156 5.80 6.49 -2.00
CA ASP A 156 4.66 7.36 -1.72
C ASP A 156 3.49 6.58 -1.11
N PHE A 157 3.24 5.38 -1.65
CA PHE A 157 2.16 4.49 -1.23
C PHE A 157 2.64 3.05 -1.18
N ALA A 158 2.28 2.32 -0.14
CA ALA A 158 2.54 0.88 -0.07
C ALA A 158 1.39 0.15 0.62
N CYS A 159 1.04 -1.03 0.13
CA CYS A 159 0.03 -1.85 0.76
C CYS A 159 0.36 -3.34 0.66
N GLY A 160 -0.09 -4.12 1.61
CA GLY A 160 0.04 -5.57 1.55
C GLY A 160 -0.99 -6.28 2.40
N ASN A 161 -1.70 -7.25 1.83
CA ASN A 161 -2.63 -8.10 2.57
C ASN A 161 -1.92 -8.93 3.64
N SER A 162 -2.59 -9.09 4.79
CA SER A 162 -2.02 -9.73 5.97
C SER A 162 -1.93 -11.26 5.92
N TYR A 163 -2.62 -11.92 4.98
CA TYR A 163 -2.74 -13.38 4.96
C TYR A 163 -1.53 -14.14 4.39
N LYS A 164 -0.48 -13.41 3.98
CA LYS A 164 0.78 -14.03 3.55
C LYS A 164 1.82 -13.96 4.67
N TYR A 165 2.90 -13.24 4.44
CA TYR A 165 4.04 -13.20 5.35
C TYR A 165 3.82 -12.35 6.61
N LEU A 166 2.72 -11.59 6.68
CA LEU A 166 2.25 -10.99 7.93
C LEU A 166 1.50 -11.99 8.83
N LEU A 167 1.36 -13.27 8.41
CA LEU A 167 0.87 -14.41 9.21
C LEU A 167 -0.52 -14.21 9.82
N SER A 168 -1.39 -13.43 9.18
CA SER A 168 -2.77 -13.20 9.62
C SER A 168 -3.78 -13.78 8.61
N SER A 169 -5.03 -13.41 8.72
CA SER A 169 -6.13 -13.86 7.87
C SER A 169 -6.47 -12.84 6.78
N TRP A 170 -7.38 -13.21 5.87
CA TRP A 170 -7.96 -12.33 4.86
C TRP A 170 -8.75 -11.18 5.48
N GLY A 171 -8.83 -10.05 4.77
CA GLY A 171 -9.69 -8.93 5.14
C GLY A 171 -9.03 -7.88 6.04
N ALA A 172 -7.70 -7.87 6.13
CA ALA A 172 -6.92 -6.78 6.69
C ALA A 172 -5.68 -6.56 5.83
N ALA A 173 -5.46 -5.33 5.40
CA ALA A 173 -4.34 -4.92 4.58
C ALA A 173 -3.80 -3.58 5.10
N PRO A 174 -2.65 -3.56 5.80
CA PRO A 174 -1.98 -2.31 6.13
C PRO A 174 -1.66 -1.53 4.84
N PHE A 175 -2.08 -0.28 4.81
CA PHE A 175 -1.88 0.67 3.72
C PHE A 175 -1.13 1.88 4.25
N TYR A 176 0.05 2.12 3.71
CA TYR A 176 0.91 3.26 3.97
C TYR A 176 0.63 4.36 2.96
N VAL A 177 0.42 5.58 3.44
CA VAL A 177 0.40 6.80 2.66
C VAL A 177 1.37 7.78 3.31
N ARG A 178 2.41 8.19 2.59
CA ARG A 178 3.38 9.15 3.08
C ARG A 178 2.67 10.43 3.57
N GLU A 179 3.07 10.98 4.69
CA GLU A 179 2.39 12.08 5.39
C GLU A 179 2.09 13.26 4.47
N GLU A 180 3.02 13.67 3.61
CA GLU A 180 2.86 14.78 2.67
C GLU A 180 1.75 14.54 1.63
N HIS A 181 1.34 13.29 1.40
CA HIS A 181 0.28 12.91 0.46
C HIS A 181 -1.09 12.69 1.12
N LEU A 182 -1.19 12.78 2.44
CA LEU A 182 -2.47 12.62 3.13
C LEU A 182 -3.54 13.60 2.63
N ASN A 183 -3.16 14.81 2.24
CA ASN A 183 -4.11 15.79 1.68
C ASN A 183 -4.39 15.58 0.19
N LEU A 184 -3.51 14.91 -0.54
CA LEU A 184 -3.70 14.56 -1.95
C LEU A 184 -4.67 13.39 -2.10
N ILE A 185 -4.49 12.34 -1.29
CA ILE A 185 -5.31 11.14 -1.37
C ILE A 185 -6.59 11.33 -0.57
N THR A 186 -7.72 11.19 -1.25
CA THR A 186 -9.07 11.32 -0.69
C THR A 186 -9.75 9.96 -0.56
N PRO A 187 -10.63 9.75 0.43
CA PRO A 187 -11.44 8.54 0.49
C PRO A 187 -12.31 8.39 -0.77
N ASP A 188 -12.36 7.19 -1.33
CA ASP A 188 -13.24 6.81 -2.44
C ASP A 188 -14.65 6.41 -1.96
N ARG A 189 -14.78 6.09 -0.69
CA ARG A 189 -15.98 5.63 0.01
C ARG A 189 -16.09 6.29 1.36
N PHE A 190 -17.33 6.47 1.83
CA PHE A 190 -17.60 7.15 3.10
C PHE A 190 -18.41 6.26 4.05
N GLY A 191 -18.08 6.34 5.35
CA GLY A 191 -18.76 5.60 6.39
C GLY A 191 -18.36 6.03 7.81
N HIS A 192 -18.98 5.40 8.79
CA HIS A 192 -18.89 5.85 10.17
C HIS A 192 -17.46 5.79 10.78
N ASN A 193 -16.64 4.85 10.36
CA ASN A 193 -15.31 4.68 10.97
C ASN A 193 -14.32 5.80 10.65
N GLN A 194 -14.62 6.61 9.64
CA GLN A 194 -13.80 7.77 9.23
C GLN A 194 -14.11 9.03 10.04
N VAL A 195 -15.17 9.00 10.87
CA VAL A 195 -15.65 10.19 11.58
C VAL A 195 -14.80 10.43 12.83
N ALA A 196 -14.07 11.54 12.82
CA ALA A 196 -13.36 12.06 13.99
C ALA A 196 -14.33 12.76 14.94
N LYS A 197 -15.27 13.54 14.39
CA LYS A 197 -16.23 14.32 15.19
C LYS A 197 -17.58 14.47 14.48
N SER A 198 -18.67 14.23 15.23
CA SER A 198 -20.02 14.56 14.79
C SER A 198 -20.34 16.01 15.11
N LEU A 199 -20.95 16.70 14.15
CA LEU A 199 -21.37 18.10 14.25
C LEU A 199 -22.91 18.20 14.20
N PRO A 200 -23.52 19.36 14.51
CA PRO A 200 -24.94 19.58 14.33
C PRO A 200 -25.39 19.35 12.89
N ASP A 201 -26.69 19.11 12.69
CA ASP A 201 -27.34 19.00 11.38
C ASP A 201 -26.74 17.91 10.47
N PHE A 202 -26.30 16.80 11.08
CA PHE A 202 -25.71 15.64 10.39
C PHE A 202 -24.43 15.96 9.60
N HIS A 203 -23.67 16.98 9.99
CA HIS A 203 -22.33 17.23 9.50
C HIS A 203 -21.29 16.43 10.29
N PHE A 204 -20.15 16.14 9.65
CA PHE A 204 -19.08 15.34 10.22
C PHE A 204 -17.71 15.91 9.84
N GLU A 205 -16.78 15.85 10.78
CA GLU A 205 -15.35 16.01 10.48
C GLU A 205 -14.74 14.61 10.36
N LEU A 206 -13.98 14.39 9.29
CA LEU A 206 -13.28 13.13 9.07
C LEU A 206 -11.92 13.14 9.74
N GLU A 207 -11.38 11.95 10.03
CA GLU A 207 -10.00 11.76 10.46
C GLU A 207 -9.04 12.45 9.47
N GLN A 208 -7.98 13.06 9.99
CA GLN A 208 -6.97 13.75 9.16
C GLN A 208 -5.76 12.86 8.85
N THR A 209 -5.63 11.73 9.55
CA THR A 209 -4.61 10.72 9.33
C THR A 209 -5.04 9.71 8.25
N ALA A 210 -4.21 8.73 7.94
CA ALA A 210 -4.57 7.64 7.03
C ALA A 210 -5.81 6.84 7.50
N ALA A 211 -6.20 6.93 8.78
CA ALA A 211 -7.45 6.34 9.29
C ALA A 211 -8.70 6.80 8.52
N LYS A 212 -8.64 7.95 7.82
CA LYS A 212 -9.73 8.45 6.97
C LYS A 212 -10.09 7.54 5.78
N TYR A 213 -9.24 6.58 5.42
CA TYR A 213 -9.55 5.62 4.35
C TYR A 213 -10.34 4.41 4.85
N GLU A 214 -10.55 4.26 6.15
CA GLU A 214 -11.26 3.14 6.77
C GLU A 214 -12.77 3.39 6.84
N HIS A 215 -13.47 3.28 5.72
CA HIS A 215 -14.91 3.62 5.64
C HIS A 215 -15.82 2.69 6.48
N ALA A 216 -15.44 1.42 6.67
CA ALA A 216 -16.27 0.42 7.33
C ALA A 216 -15.49 -0.39 8.38
N GLY A 217 -16.23 -1.11 9.23
CA GLY A 217 -15.65 -2.03 10.19
C GLY A 217 -14.98 -3.21 9.53
N LEU A 218 -13.70 -3.42 9.81
CA LEU A 218 -12.99 -4.64 9.44
C LEU A 218 -13.44 -5.82 10.31
N ILE A 219 -13.10 -7.03 9.86
CA ILE A 219 -13.33 -8.24 10.65
C ILE A 219 -12.42 -8.18 11.88
N TYR A 220 -13.03 -7.96 13.04
CA TYR A 220 -12.33 -7.76 14.32
C TYR A 220 -11.30 -8.86 14.63
N GLY A 221 -11.67 -10.14 14.43
CA GLY A 221 -10.77 -11.27 14.64
C GLY A 221 -9.51 -11.21 13.78
N THR A 222 -9.62 -10.78 12.53
CA THR A 222 -8.47 -10.62 11.63
C THR A 222 -7.54 -9.51 12.08
N VAL A 223 -8.09 -8.38 12.54
CA VAL A 223 -7.28 -7.25 13.05
C VAL A 223 -6.54 -7.65 14.32
N ALA A 224 -7.22 -8.31 15.25
CA ALA A 224 -6.61 -8.83 16.48
C ALA A 224 -5.49 -9.85 16.18
N GLN A 225 -5.75 -10.77 15.24
CA GLN A 225 -4.75 -11.75 14.79
C GLN A 225 -3.54 -11.04 14.15
N LEU A 226 -3.76 -10.02 13.31
CA LEU A 226 -2.67 -9.23 12.74
C LEU A 226 -1.81 -8.57 13.83
N GLY A 227 -2.44 -8.00 14.86
CA GLY A 227 -1.73 -7.40 16.00
C GLY A 227 -0.86 -8.40 16.78
N ALA A 228 -1.34 -9.66 16.94
CA ALA A 228 -0.56 -10.74 17.55
C ALA A 228 0.59 -11.18 16.62
N ALA A 229 0.31 -11.35 15.32
CA ALA A 229 1.30 -11.75 14.33
C ALA A 229 2.44 -10.73 14.18
N LEU A 230 2.14 -9.42 14.15
CA LEU A 230 3.16 -8.37 14.13
C LEU A 230 4.05 -8.41 15.38
N GLY A 231 3.48 -8.69 16.57
CA GLY A 231 4.26 -8.92 17.78
C GLY A 231 5.20 -10.10 17.62
N PHE A 232 4.71 -11.24 17.16
CA PHE A 232 5.51 -12.44 16.92
C PHE A 232 6.64 -12.22 15.90
N ILE A 233 6.33 -11.55 14.76
CA ILE A 233 7.35 -11.20 13.75
C ILE A 233 8.44 -10.30 14.36
N GLY A 234 8.05 -9.32 15.19
CA GLY A 234 8.98 -8.45 15.90
C GLY A 234 9.87 -9.21 16.89
N GLU A 235 9.33 -10.17 17.63
CA GLU A 235 10.08 -11.02 18.55
C GLU A 235 11.08 -11.94 17.82
N VAL A 236 10.68 -12.53 16.69
CA VAL A 236 11.59 -13.32 15.84
C VAL A 236 12.67 -12.43 15.24
N GLY A 237 12.32 -11.25 14.77
CA GLY A 237 13.20 -10.28 14.13
C GLY A 237 13.32 -10.49 12.61
N LEU A 238 13.07 -9.43 11.85
CA LEU A 238 13.08 -9.47 10.39
C LEU A 238 14.45 -9.85 9.81
N ASP A 239 15.55 -9.42 10.43
CA ASP A 239 16.92 -9.83 10.03
C ASP A 239 17.13 -11.34 10.08
N ARG A 240 16.59 -11.99 11.13
CA ARG A 240 16.68 -13.45 11.28
C ARG A 240 15.81 -14.17 10.25
N ILE A 241 14.63 -13.60 9.95
CA ILE A 241 13.72 -14.13 8.93
C ILE A 241 14.40 -14.05 7.56
N GLU A 242 14.93 -12.87 7.18
CA GLU A 242 15.63 -12.68 5.90
C GLU A 242 16.82 -13.64 5.78
N LYS A 243 17.68 -13.71 6.80
CA LYS A 243 18.83 -14.61 6.80
C LYS A 243 18.43 -16.07 6.59
N HIS A 244 17.34 -16.51 7.21
CA HIS A 244 16.82 -17.87 7.03
C HIS A 244 16.31 -18.08 5.59
N THR A 245 15.49 -17.15 5.08
CA THR A 245 14.85 -17.25 3.77
C THR A 245 15.87 -17.22 2.61
N VAL A 246 16.88 -16.37 2.71
CA VAL A 246 17.97 -16.29 1.70
C VAL A 246 18.92 -17.47 1.76
N GLY A 247 18.97 -18.17 2.91
CA GLY A 247 19.82 -19.34 3.10
C GLY A 247 19.21 -20.67 2.62
N LEU A 248 17.97 -20.66 2.13
CA LEU A 248 17.27 -21.83 1.56
C LEU A 248 17.50 -21.95 0.06
#